data_a87b16949e16cc18f51b2173a5ae234b
#
_entry.id   a87b16949e16cc18f51b2173a5ae234b
#
_cell.length_a   1.000
_cell.length_b   1.000
_cell.length_c   1.000
_cell.angle_alpha   90.00
_cell.angle_beta   90.00
_cell.angle_gamma   90.00
#
_symmetry.space_group_name_H-M   'P 1'
#
loop_
_entity.id
_entity.type
_entity.pdbx_description
1 polymer ?
#
loop_
_entity_poly.entity_id
_entity_poly.type
_entity_poly.pdbx_seq_one_letter_code
_entity_poly.pdbx_strand_id
1 'polypeptide(L)'
;WLMKATTVTVAFGIVVILGTVVGFGLTGGMSNGSELTATWTSDTGRQVSANHHAVAVADGSVYAPISDDRDGSCALISMGVADGETRWTYDIPPENCTIHAVADPTVADIDGDGRAEVLAATTEKEVAVFDAPSGDIETRLELSDYGYTQPIVADFAPATGREIIAVDVTGTVFVFGSDGETLWTARLDEYVWAQPAVEDFDGDDNPELLVGGRSGDAVLFGPDGRVEWNTTVSEMGSITWGTYGQADEDPALEGIFATTSGSVVGVDGRSGAVEWRTTVGEFAAVRAFGDGDGDGAPEVYVSAQDGRVHALDAATGEIEWTTEVVVDRVQMMPPPNLGDLDGDGSTELLAAGNDGSVTVLDPATGDILSSYARDVQIFTHATIADSDDDRADEAYVIYADGRVVRLEYERPN
;
A
#
# COMPACT_ATOMS: atom_id res chain seq x y z
N TRP A 1 -64.62 16.24 -38.74
CA TRP A 1 -63.40 16.31 -39.52
C TRP A 1 -62.45 15.24 -39.01
N LEU A 2 -62.35 14.12 -39.77
CA LEU A 2 -61.46 12.99 -39.52
C LEU A 2 -60.03 13.39 -39.86
N MET A 3 -59.11 13.16 -38.97
CA MET A 3 -57.69 13.05 -39.32
C MET A 3 -57.25 11.58 -39.16
N LYS A 4 -56.74 11.04 -40.26
CA LYS A 4 -56.21 9.67 -40.37
C LYS A 4 -54.87 9.60 -39.62
N ALA A 5 -54.74 8.63 -38.73
CA ALA A 5 -53.45 8.24 -38.13
C ALA A 5 -52.67 7.37 -39.12
N THR A 6 -51.46 7.81 -39.45
CA THR A 6 -50.50 7.01 -40.25
C THR A 6 -49.53 6.30 -39.29
N THR A 7 -49.61 5.00 -39.28
CA THR A 7 -48.69 4.14 -38.50
C THR A 7 -47.35 4.07 -39.23
N VAL A 8 -46.25 4.54 -38.58
CA VAL A 8 -44.90 4.35 -39.07
C VAL A 8 -44.28 3.18 -38.30
N THR A 9 -44.00 2.10 -38.99
CA THR A 9 -43.30 0.93 -38.49
C THR A 9 -41.81 1.23 -38.59
N VAL A 10 -41.13 1.40 -37.44
CA VAL A 10 -39.65 1.47 -37.38
C VAL A 10 -39.11 0.06 -37.15
N ALA A 11 -38.42 -0.46 -38.13
CA ALA A 11 -37.67 -1.72 -37.99
C ALA A 11 -36.34 -1.45 -37.26
N PHE A 12 -36.16 -2.03 -36.07
CA PHE A 12 -34.86 -2.04 -35.38
C PHE A 12 -33.95 -3.08 -36.06
N GLY A 13 -32.96 -2.61 -36.79
CA GLY A 13 -31.84 -3.42 -37.22
C GLY A 13 -30.81 -3.51 -36.09
N ILE A 14 -30.55 -4.75 -35.63
CA ILE A 14 -29.45 -5.04 -34.68
C ILE A 14 -28.16 -4.96 -35.50
N VAL A 15 -27.36 -3.92 -35.28
CA VAL A 15 -25.98 -3.84 -35.76
C VAL A 15 -25.07 -4.41 -34.67
N VAL A 16 -24.58 -5.62 -34.89
CA VAL A 16 -23.50 -6.20 -34.08
C VAL A 16 -22.20 -5.51 -34.50
N ILE A 17 -21.73 -4.54 -33.70
CA ILE A 17 -20.41 -3.96 -33.88
C ILE A 17 -19.43 -4.88 -33.14
N LEU A 18 -18.68 -5.69 -33.91
CA LEU A 18 -17.44 -6.32 -33.44
C LEU A 18 -16.42 -5.19 -33.24
N GLY A 19 -16.27 -4.75 -32.00
CA GLY A 19 -15.23 -3.81 -31.62
C GLY A 19 -13.86 -4.49 -31.68
N THR A 20 -13.09 -4.20 -32.70
CA THR A 20 -11.64 -4.41 -32.68
C THR A 20 -11.05 -3.36 -31.73
N VAL A 21 -10.49 -3.81 -30.62
CA VAL A 21 -9.70 -2.97 -29.72
C VAL A 21 -8.44 -2.58 -30.52
N VAL A 22 -8.40 -1.33 -30.96
CA VAL A 22 -7.17 -0.74 -31.51
C VAL A 22 -6.47 -0.09 -30.32
N GLY A 23 -5.47 -0.77 -29.77
CA GLY A 23 -4.55 -0.19 -28.83
C GLY A 23 -3.80 0.98 -29.48
N PHE A 24 -3.99 2.19 -28.97
CA PHE A 24 -3.09 3.30 -29.30
C PHE A 24 -1.82 3.14 -28.47
N GLY A 25 -0.78 2.59 -29.09
CA GLY A 25 0.56 2.58 -28.56
C GLY A 25 1.12 4.00 -28.55
N LEU A 26 1.42 4.52 -27.35
CA LEU A 26 2.33 5.65 -27.19
C LEU A 26 3.73 5.17 -27.55
N THR A 27 4.30 5.68 -28.63
CA THR A 27 5.68 5.38 -29.06
C THR A 27 6.67 6.25 -28.28
N GLY A 28 6.87 5.95 -27.00
CA GLY A 28 8.13 6.18 -26.30
C GLY A 28 8.96 4.92 -26.47
N GLY A 29 10.26 5.04 -26.74
CA GLY A 29 11.12 3.94 -27.18
C GLY A 29 10.98 2.70 -26.30
N MET A 30 10.30 1.69 -26.84
CA MET A 30 10.18 0.38 -26.22
C MET A 30 11.49 -0.36 -26.37
N SER A 31 12.16 -0.64 -25.25
CA SER A 31 13.26 -1.58 -25.23
C SER A 31 12.70 -2.99 -25.37
N ASN A 32 13.11 -3.64 -26.42
CA ASN A 32 13.13 -5.09 -26.66
C ASN A 32 12.16 -6.00 -25.86
N GLY A 33 10.84 -5.84 -26.04
CA GLY A 33 9.92 -6.96 -25.87
C GLY A 33 9.56 -7.41 -24.44
N SER A 34 9.92 -6.70 -23.41
CA SER A 34 9.43 -6.96 -22.03
C SER A 34 7.93 -6.65 -21.92
N GLU A 35 7.20 -7.50 -21.21
CA GLU A 35 5.73 -7.41 -21.14
C GLU A 35 5.26 -7.58 -19.68
N LEU A 36 4.40 -6.65 -19.21
CA LEU A 36 3.68 -6.76 -17.96
C LEU A 36 2.25 -7.23 -18.27
N THR A 37 1.88 -8.41 -17.83
CA THR A 37 0.61 -9.06 -18.20
C THR A 37 -0.23 -9.45 -17.00
N ALA A 38 -1.56 -9.37 -17.14
CA ALA A 38 -2.48 -9.88 -16.13
C ALA A 38 -2.70 -11.39 -16.32
N THR A 39 -2.36 -12.17 -15.31
CA THR A 39 -2.60 -13.62 -15.31
C THR A 39 -4.01 -13.95 -14.87
N TRP A 40 -4.56 -13.19 -13.91
CA TRP A 40 -5.97 -13.25 -13.56
C TRP A 40 -6.48 -11.88 -13.02
N THR A 41 -7.79 -11.73 -13.05
CA THR A 41 -8.51 -10.63 -12.38
C THR A 41 -9.61 -11.25 -11.54
N SER A 42 -9.66 -10.93 -10.24
CA SER A 42 -10.66 -11.47 -9.32
C SER A 42 -12.08 -11.01 -9.67
N ASP A 43 -13.07 -11.81 -9.30
CA ASP A 43 -14.46 -11.40 -9.24
C ASP A 43 -14.97 -11.59 -7.80
N THR A 44 -14.98 -10.52 -7.03
CA THR A 44 -15.45 -10.55 -5.63
C THR A 44 -16.99 -10.59 -5.53
N GLY A 45 -17.70 -10.52 -6.65
CA GLY A 45 -19.16 -10.41 -6.70
C GLY A 45 -19.71 -9.09 -6.14
N ARG A 46 -18.83 -8.12 -5.85
CA ARG A 46 -19.16 -6.83 -5.25
C ARG A 46 -19.01 -5.70 -6.26
N GLN A 47 -19.83 -4.67 -6.12
CA GLN A 47 -19.76 -3.47 -6.96
C GLN A 47 -19.41 -2.30 -6.07
N VAL A 48 -18.11 -2.04 -5.96
CA VAL A 48 -17.56 -0.91 -5.21
C VAL A 48 -16.89 0.09 -6.16
N SER A 49 -16.59 1.29 -5.71
CA SER A 49 -16.08 2.36 -6.58
C SER A 49 -15.00 3.23 -5.95
N ALA A 50 -14.62 2.92 -4.73
CA ALA A 50 -13.72 3.77 -3.96
C ALA A 50 -12.80 2.97 -3.01
N ASN A 51 -12.40 1.76 -3.41
CA ASN A 51 -11.50 0.94 -2.59
C ASN A 51 -10.12 1.59 -2.48
N HIS A 52 -9.58 1.70 -1.25
CA HIS A 52 -8.38 2.48 -0.96
C HIS A 52 -7.26 1.68 -0.27
N HIS A 53 -7.50 0.45 0.12
CA HIS A 53 -6.58 -0.33 0.92
C HIS A 53 -5.93 -1.46 0.11
N ALA A 54 -4.64 -1.72 0.37
CA ALA A 54 -3.87 -2.73 -0.34
C ALA A 54 -4.17 -4.15 0.15
N VAL A 55 -3.85 -5.13 -0.68
CA VAL A 55 -3.97 -6.55 -0.33
C VAL A 55 -2.76 -7.02 0.47
N ALA A 56 -2.92 -8.09 1.28
CA ALA A 56 -1.81 -8.89 1.75
C ALA A 56 -1.72 -10.19 0.95
N VAL A 57 -0.51 -10.71 0.77
CA VAL A 57 -0.23 -11.97 0.06
C VAL A 57 0.65 -12.82 0.94
N ALA A 58 0.18 -14.01 1.30
CA ALA A 58 0.96 -14.99 2.07
C ALA A 58 0.33 -16.39 1.94
N ASP A 59 1.13 -17.43 2.12
CA ASP A 59 0.71 -18.83 2.23
C ASP A 59 -0.27 -19.28 1.13
N GLY A 60 -0.01 -18.85 -0.11
CA GLY A 60 -0.83 -19.17 -1.27
C GLY A 60 -2.21 -18.50 -1.27
N SER A 61 -2.39 -17.41 -0.52
CA SER A 61 -3.63 -16.63 -0.42
C SER A 61 -3.37 -15.15 -0.62
N VAL A 62 -4.38 -14.47 -1.19
CA VAL A 62 -4.48 -13.02 -1.28
C VAL A 62 -5.64 -12.58 -0.38
N TYR A 63 -5.39 -11.64 0.52
CA TYR A 63 -6.37 -11.08 1.44
C TYR A 63 -6.72 -9.67 1.01
N ALA A 64 -7.92 -9.48 0.48
CA ALA A 64 -8.36 -8.22 -0.12
C ALA A 64 -9.34 -7.47 0.79
N PRO A 65 -8.97 -6.28 1.26
CA PRO A 65 -9.88 -5.39 1.97
C PRO A 65 -10.80 -4.69 0.96
N ILE A 66 -12.09 -4.95 1.03
CA ILE A 66 -13.10 -4.35 0.16
C ILE A 66 -13.87 -3.31 0.95
N SER A 67 -13.80 -2.06 0.49
CA SER A 67 -14.42 -0.91 1.14
C SER A 67 -15.23 -0.08 0.14
N ASP A 68 -16.36 0.47 0.58
CA ASP A 68 -17.23 1.33 -0.23
C ASP A 68 -18.06 2.27 0.66
N ASP A 69 -18.55 3.37 0.08
CA ASP A 69 -19.34 4.37 0.82
C ASP A 69 -20.86 4.32 0.54
N ARG A 70 -21.33 3.40 -0.32
CA ARG A 70 -22.69 3.51 -0.91
C ARG A 70 -23.62 2.36 -0.62
N ASP A 71 -23.18 1.12 -0.72
CA ASP A 71 -24.08 -0.03 -0.81
C ASP A 71 -23.91 -1.07 0.30
N GLY A 72 -23.05 -0.82 1.30
CA GLY A 72 -22.84 -1.73 2.42
C GLY A 72 -22.20 -3.06 1.98
N SER A 73 -21.33 -3.03 0.98
CA SER A 73 -20.68 -4.21 0.41
C SER A 73 -19.24 -4.43 0.90
N CYS A 74 -18.89 -3.86 2.07
CA CYS A 74 -17.55 -3.96 2.63
C CYS A 74 -17.27 -5.36 3.18
N ALA A 75 -16.04 -5.83 3.01
CA ALA A 75 -15.60 -7.15 3.48
C ALA A 75 -14.09 -7.27 3.51
N LEU A 76 -13.58 -8.25 4.26
CA LEU A 76 -12.28 -8.87 4.01
C LEU A 76 -12.52 -10.17 3.25
N ILE A 77 -11.81 -10.37 2.14
CA ILE A 77 -11.96 -11.53 1.26
C ILE A 77 -10.63 -12.24 1.09
N SER A 78 -10.60 -13.55 1.37
CA SER A 78 -9.46 -14.41 1.00
C SER A 78 -9.69 -15.03 -0.36
N MET A 79 -8.66 -15.00 -1.19
CA MET A 79 -8.64 -15.56 -2.55
C MET A 79 -7.40 -16.43 -2.76
N GLY A 80 -7.45 -17.37 -3.71
CA GLY A 80 -6.27 -18.14 -4.10
C GLY A 80 -5.29 -17.32 -4.94
N VAL A 81 -3.97 -17.40 -4.68
CA VAL A 81 -2.95 -16.74 -5.50
C VAL A 81 -2.94 -17.26 -6.95
N ALA A 82 -3.25 -18.55 -7.16
CA ALA A 82 -3.17 -19.19 -8.47
C ALA A 82 -4.32 -18.80 -9.43
N ASP A 83 -5.49 -18.46 -8.90
CA ASP A 83 -6.72 -18.35 -9.69
C ASP A 83 -7.59 -17.13 -9.35
N GLY A 84 -7.30 -16.44 -8.25
CA GLY A 84 -8.10 -15.31 -7.74
C GLY A 84 -9.51 -15.72 -7.27
N GLU A 85 -9.78 -17.04 -7.11
CA GLU A 85 -11.08 -17.52 -6.63
C GLU A 85 -11.25 -17.28 -5.12
N THR A 86 -12.43 -16.79 -4.72
CA THR A 86 -12.76 -16.55 -3.31
C THR A 86 -12.76 -17.86 -2.52
N ARG A 87 -12.02 -17.87 -1.41
CA ARG A 87 -11.95 -18.99 -0.44
C ARG A 87 -12.88 -18.77 0.74
N TRP A 88 -12.82 -17.60 1.36
CA TRP A 88 -13.73 -17.18 2.42
C TRP A 88 -13.97 -15.66 2.38
N THR A 89 -14.99 -15.21 3.10
CA THR A 89 -15.39 -13.81 3.17
C THR A 89 -15.85 -13.48 4.58
N TYR A 90 -15.37 -12.37 5.12
CA TYR A 90 -15.88 -11.73 6.32
C TYR A 90 -16.56 -10.41 5.93
N ASP A 91 -17.88 -10.35 6.11
CA ASP A 91 -18.70 -9.18 5.79
C ASP A 91 -18.68 -8.15 6.91
N ILE A 92 -18.37 -6.89 6.59
CA ILE A 92 -18.54 -5.76 7.51
C ILE A 92 -20.02 -5.37 7.51
N PRO A 93 -20.65 -5.19 8.69
CA PRO A 93 -22.03 -4.75 8.79
C PRO A 93 -22.29 -3.46 7.98
N PRO A 94 -23.44 -3.35 7.28
CA PRO A 94 -23.70 -2.18 6.41
C PRO A 94 -23.61 -0.83 7.12
N GLU A 95 -23.94 -0.77 8.41
CA GLU A 95 -23.83 0.44 9.23
C GLU A 95 -22.39 0.87 9.51
N ASN A 96 -21.42 -0.05 9.40
CA ASN A 96 -20.00 0.17 9.57
C ASN A 96 -19.24 0.23 8.22
N CYS A 97 -19.92 -0.01 7.10
CA CYS A 97 -19.32 0.01 5.78
C CYS A 97 -19.06 1.44 5.33
N THR A 98 -17.80 1.79 5.17
CA THR A 98 -17.29 3.08 4.64
C THR A 98 -16.13 2.84 3.71
N ILE A 99 -15.60 3.88 3.07
CA ILE A 99 -14.43 3.79 2.17
C ILE A 99 -13.14 3.27 2.86
N HIS A 100 -13.15 3.18 4.18
CA HIS A 100 -12.04 2.68 4.99
C HIS A 100 -12.52 1.58 5.96
N ALA A 101 -13.47 0.77 5.51
CA ALA A 101 -14.09 -0.24 6.37
C ALA A 101 -13.13 -1.31 6.87
N VAL A 102 -12.14 -1.65 6.07
CA VAL A 102 -11.07 -2.60 6.39
C VAL A 102 -9.75 -1.99 5.95
N ALA A 103 -8.79 -1.86 6.86
CA ALA A 103 -7.42 -1.42 6.57
C ALA A 103 -6.61 -2.51 5.84
N ASP A 104 -5.40 -2.17 5.40
CA ASP A 104 -4.46 -3.13 4.83
C ASP A 104 -4.26 -4.29 5.83
N PRO A 105 -4.48 -5.55 5.44
CA PRO A 105 -4.34 -6.67 6.37
C PRO A 105 -2.87 -7.07 6.56
N THR A 106 -2.59 -7.66 7.72
CA THR A 106 -1.30 -8.30 8.04
C THR A 106 -1.48 -9.80 8.13
N VAL A 107 -0.50 -10.57 7.71
CA VAL A 107 -0.47 -12.02 7.85
C VAL A 107 0.76 -12.41 8.65
N ALA A 108 0.57 -13.07 9.79
CA ALA A 108 1.66 -13.48 10.67
C ALA A 108 1.23 -14.60 11.61
N ASP A 109 2.16 -15.47 12.01
CA ASP A 109 1.99 -16.40 13.12
C ASP A 109 2.21 -15.63 14.42
N ILE A 110 1.11 -15.23 15.09
CA ILE A 110 1.15 -14.35 16.27
C ILE A 110 1.38 -15.11 17.59
N ASP A 111 1.00 -16.38 17.66
CA ASP A 111 1.07 -17.19 18.87
C ASP A 111 2.17 -18.27 18.85
N GLY A 112 2.84 -18.42 17.70
CA GLY A 112 3.98 -19.35 17.54
C GLY A 112 3.55 -20.80 17.33
N ASP A 113 2.31 -21.06 16.91
CA ASP A 113 1.79 -22.42 16.68
C ASP A 113 2.16 -22.98 15.29
N GLY A 114 2.76 -22.14 14.43
CA GLY A 114 3.19 -22.47 13.07
C GLY A 114 2.09 -22.30 12.02
N ARG A 115 0.99 -21.65 12.36
CA ARG A 115 -0.05 -21.21 11.43
C ARG A 115 -0.06 -19.70 11.39
N ALA A 116 -0.44 -19.16 10.25
CA ALA A 116 -0.58 -17.73 10.14
C ALA A 116 -2.02 -17.30 10.46
N GLU A 117 -2.15 -16.16 11.13
CA GLU A 117 -3.38 -15.41 11.29
C GLU A 117 -3.41 -14.23 10.34
N VAL A 118 -4.63 -13.79 9.99
CA VAL A 118 -4.87 -12.55 9.27
C VAL A 118 -5.41 -11.50 10.24
N LEU A 119 -4.72 -10.39 10.35
CA LEU A 119 -5.12 -9.27 11.20
C LEU A 119 -5.62 -8.12 10.32
N ALA A 120 -6.79 -7.58 10.62
CA ALA A 120 -7.32 -6.43 9.93
C ALA A 120 -7.98 -5.45 10.91
N ALA A 121 -7.53 -4.20 10.87
CA ALA A 121 -8.19 -3.12 11.59
C ALA A 121 -9.45 -2.70 10.81
N THR A 122 -10.56 -2.45 11.53
CA THR A 122 -11.87 -2.24 10.90
C THR A 122 -12.62 -1.03 11.47
N THR A 123 -13.67 -0.62 10.76
CA THR A 123 -14.62 0.39 11.24
C THR A 123 -15.52 -0.12 12.36
N GLU A 124 -15.46 -1.38 12.71
CA GLU A 124 -16.07 -1.92 13.93
C GLU A 124 -15.29 -1.53 15.21
N LYS A 125 -14.22 -0.72 15.05
CA LYS A 125 -13.32 -0.23 16.12
C LYS A 125 -12.57 -1.37 16.81
N GLU A 126 -12.01 -2.22 16.02
CA GLU A 126 -11.25 -3.37 16.47
C GLU A 126 -10.18 -3.75 15.46
N VAL A 127 -9.19 -4.51 15.91
CA VAL A 127 -8.41 -5.40 15.05
C VAL A 127 -9.05 -6.79 15.17
N ALA A 128 -9.61 -7.27 14.07
CA ALA A 128 -10.11 -8.64 13.98
C ALA A 128 -8.97 -9.57 13.55
N VAL A 129 -8.82 -10.68 14.27
CA VAL A 129 -7.80 -11.72 14.02
C VAL A 129 -8.52 -12.99 13.56
N PHE A 130 -8.09 -13.52 12.43
CA PHE A 130 -8.72 -14.65 11.76
C PHE A 130 -7.71 -15.79 11.58
N ASP A 131 -8.14 -17.04 11.75
CA ASP A 131 -7.42 -18.19 11.21
C ASP A 131 -7.31 -18.04 9.69
N ALA A 132 -6.10 -17.95 9.15
CA ALA A 132 -5.87 -17.61 7.76
C ALA A 132 -6.51 -18.59 6.76
N PRO A 133 -6.48 -19.93 6.98
CA PRO A 133 -7.12 -20.90 6.10
C PRO A 133 -8.65 -20.86 6.09
N SER A 134 -9.30 -20.68 7.26
CA SER A 134 -10.77 -20.82 7.40
C SER A 134 -11.52 -19.50 7.37
N GLY A 135 -10.87 -18.40 7.80
CA GLY A 135 -11.50 -17.11 8.04
C GLY A 135 -12.34 -17.07 9.31
N ASP A 136 -12.21 -18.08 10.18
CA ASP A 136 -12.86 -18.06 11.49
C ASP A 136 -12.19 -17.01 12.39
N ILE A 137 -12.99 -16.22 13.10
CA ILE A 137 -12.46 -15.21 14.02
C ILE A 137 -11.92 -15.90 15.27
N GLU A 138 -10.67 -15.66 15.57
CA GLU A 138 -10.01 -16.16 16.77
C GLU A 138 -10.12 -15.18 17.93
N THR A 139 -9.87 -13.90 17.67
CA THR A 139 -10.00 -12.85 18.68
C THR A 139 -10.34 -11.50 18.06
N ARG A 140 -10.76 -10.56 18.92
CA ARG A 140 -11.07 -9.16 18.58
C ARG A 140 -10.39 -8.25 19.60
N LEU A 141 -9.56 -7.34 19.14
CA LEU A 141 -8.82 -6.41 19.96
C LEU A 141 -9.50 -5.03 19.85
N GLU A 142 -10.08 -4.56 20.93
CA GLU A 142 -10.86 -3.31 20.94
C GLU A 142 -9.95 -2.08 20.76
N LEU A 143 -10.34 -1.17 19.85
CA LEU A 143 -9.75 0.14 19.63
C LEU A 143 -10.69 1.25 20.14
N SER A 144 -10.14 2.46 20.39
CA SER A 144 -10.97 3.60 20.81
C SER A 144 -11.76 4.23 19.65
N ASP A 145 -11.23 4.12 18.44
CA ASP A 145 -11.91 4.46 17.18
C ASP A 145 -11.47 3.48 16.08
N TYR A 146 -11.98 3.65 14.84
CA TYR A 146 -11.64 2.72 13.77
C TYR A 146 -10.15 2.76 13.40
N GLY A 147 -9.60 1.60 13.04
CA GLY A 147 -8.24 1.50 12.54
C GLY A 147 -8.18 1.86 11.05
N TYR A 148 -7.20 2.67 10.68
CA TYR A 148 -6.92 3.05 9.30
C TYR A 148 -5.62 2.44 8.79
N THR A 149 -4.67 2.25 9.69
CA THR A 149 -3.33 1.72 9.38
C THR A 149 -3.32 0.19 9.47
N GLN A 150 -2.41 -0.42 8.75
CA GLN A 150 -2.13 -1.85 8.84
C GLN A 150 -1.68 -2.19 10.27
N PRO A 151 -2.23 -3.20 10.94
CA PRO A 151 -1.70 -3.71 12.19
C PRO A 151 -0.28 -4.26 12.01
N ILE A 152 0.59 -4.04 12.98
CA ILE A 152 1.98 -4.55 12.95
C ILE A 152 2.10 -5.71 13.93
N VAL A 153 2.81 -6.77 13.55
CA VAL A 153 3.18 -7.89 14.43
C VAL A 153 4.68 -7.95 14.55
N ALA A 154 5.21 -7.71 15.74
CA ALA A 154 6.64 -7.63 15.99
C ALA A 154 6.98 -8.17 17.39
N ASP A 155 8.23 -8.53 17.61
CA ASP A 155 8.83 -8.72 18.95
C ASP A 155 9.26 -7.33 19.45
N PHE A 156 8.35 -6.63 20.11
CA PHE A 156 8.46 -5.20 20.38
C PHE A 156 8.60 -4.87 21.86
N ALA A 157 7.72 -5.38 22.71
CA ALA A 157 7.76 -5.12 24.14
C ALA A 157 8.65 -6.14 24.87
N PRO A 158 9.18 -5.81 26.08
CA PRO A 158 10.00 -6.74 26.86
C PRO A 158 9.24 -7.99 27.37
N ALA A 159 8.06 -8.25 26.84
CA ALA A 159 7.24 -9.42 27.14
C ALA A 159 7.76 -10.66 26.38
N THR A 160 7.18 -11.81 26.62
CA THR A 160 7.54 -13.04 25.89
C THR A 160 6.55 -13.26 24.74
N GLY A 161 7.01 -13.17 23.52
CA GLY A 161 6.24 -13.43 22.31
C GLY A 161 6.14 -12.20 21.41
N ARG A 162 5.34 -12.31 20.35
CA ARG A 162 5.08 -11.21 19.45
C ARG A 162 3.94 -10.34 19.96
N GLU A 163 4.07 -9.05 19.76
CA GLU A 163 3.04 -8.08 20.07
C GLU A 163 2.29 -7.68 18.80
N ILE A 164 1.02 -7.26 18.99
CA ILE A 164 0.20 -6.66 17.96
C ILE A 164 0.11 -5.18 18.25
N ILE A 165 0.60 -4.36 17.31
CA ILE A 165 0.58 -2.91 17.43
C ILE A 165 -0.47 -2.37 16.44
N ALA A 166 -1.38 -1.53 16.95
CA ALA A 166 -2.37 -0.85 16.14
C ALA A 166 -2.44 0.64 16.51
N VAL A 167 -2.64 1.48 15.49
CA VAL A 167 -2.87 2.90 15.70
C VAL A 167 -4.24 3.23 15.12
N ASP A 168 -5.15 3.72 15.97
CA ASP A 168 -6.45 4.14 15.48
C ASP A 168 -6.39 5.52 14.79
N VAL A 169 -7.42 5.84 14.05
CA VAL A 169 -7.49 7.08 13.27
C VAL A 169 -7.36 8.36 14.10
N THR A 170 -7.65 8.30 15.39
CA THR A 170 -7.51 9.45 16.32
C THR A 170 -6.12 9.55 16.94
N GLY A 171 -5.20 8.66 16.55
CA GLY A 171 -3.82 8.63 17.04
C GLY A 171 -3.65 7.96 18.40
N THR A 172 -4.56 7.07 18.77
CA THR A 172 -4.34 6.20 19.92
C THR A 172 -3.54 4.98 19.48
N VAL A 173 -2.38 4.81 20.07
CA VAL A 173 -1.52 3.64 19.91
C VAL A 173 -1.93 2.58 20.91
N PHE A 174 -2.09 1.36 20.46
CA PHE A 174 -2.35 0.18 21.26
C PHE A 174 -1.25 -0.85 21.02
N VAL A 175 -0.73 -1.41 22.09
CA VAL A 175 0.16 -2.58 22.04
C VAL A 175 -0.48 -3.69 22.83
N PHE A 176 -0.78 -4.79 22.15
CA PHE A 176 -1.38 -5.98 22.72
C PHE A 176 -0.36 -7.12 22.71
N GLY A 177 -0.40 -7.95 23.72
CA GLY A 177 0.30 -9.25 23.71
C GLY A 177 -0.37 -10.23 22.73
N SER A 178 0.29 -11.32 22.40
CA SER A 178 -0.23 -12.41 21.56
C SER A 178 -1.52 -13.04 22.11
N ASP A 179 -1.75 -12.93 23.43
CA ASP A 179 -2.99 -13.38 24.10
C ASP A 179 -4.15 -12.34 24.02
N GLY A 180 -3.90 -11.20 23.38
CA GLY A 180 -4.86 -10.11 23.21
C GLY A 180 -5.00 -9.18 24.43
N GLU A 181 -4.20 -9.36 25.49
CA GLU A 181 -4.18 -8.40 26.60
C GLU A 181 -3.48 -7.10 26.19
N THR A 182 -4.08 -5.94 26.53
CA THR A 182 -3.46 -4.64 26.30
C THR A 182 -2.25 -4.45 27.24
N LEU A 183 -1.07 -4.36 26.69
CA LEU A 183 0.16 -4.13 27.46
C LEU A 183 0.28 -2.64 27.83
N TRP A 184 0.10 -1.76 26.87
CA TRP A 184 0.06 -0.32 27.08
C TRP A 184 -0.69 0.41 25.95
N THR A 185 -1.03 1.66 26.20
CA THR A 185 -1.59 2.59 25.21
C THR A 185 -0.91 3.96 25.32
N ALA A 186 -0.78 4.65 24.20
CA ALA A 186 -0.31 6.04 24.14
C ALA A 186 -1.23 6.86 23.20
N ARG A 187 -1.11 8.19 23.22
CA ARG A 187 -1.94 9.06 22.39
C ARG A 187 -1.10 10.16 21.76
N LEU A 188 -1.30 10.35 20.45
CA LEU A 188 -0.77 11.49 19.71
C LEU A 188 -1.73 12.68 19.73
N ASP A 189 -3.02 12.46 20.04
CA ASP A 189 -4.12 13.44 19.98
C ASP A 189 -4.27 14.13 18.61
N GLU A 190 -3.98 13.38 17.53
CA GLU A 190 -4.10 13.83 16.16
C GLU A 190 -4.54 12.70 15.22
N TYR A 191 -4.94 13.04 14.01
CA TYR A 191 -5.33 12.05 13.02
C TYR A 191 -4.10 11.35 12.44
N VAL A 192 -4.13 10.00 12.39
CA VAL A 192 -3.06 9.18 11.82
C VAL A 192 -3.62 8.38 10.66
N TRP A 193 -3.00 8.51 9.50
CA TRP A 193 -3.27 7.72 8.30
C TRP A 193 -1.99 7.17 7.64
N ALA A 194 -0.82 7.76 7.95
CA ALA A 194 0.45 7.21 7.52
C ALA A 194 0.72 5.88 8.24
N GLN A 195 1.24 4.91 7.51
CA GLN A 195 1.58 3.60 8.08
C GLN A 195 2.68 3.76 9.13
N PRO A 196 2.47 3.30 10.38
CA PRO A 196 3.53 3.23 11.38
C PRO A 196 4.58 2.17 11.03
N ALA A 197 5.76 2.28 11.63
CA ALA A 197 6.84 1.31 11.47
C ALA A 197 7.45 0.90 12.81
N VAL A 198 7.90 -0.35 12.91
CA VAL A 198 8.60 -0.89 14.08
C VAL A 198 9.94 -1.45 13.64
N GLU A 199 11.02 -0.85 14.11
CA GLU A 199 12.41 -1.26 13.86
C GLU A 199 13.31 -0.70 14.98
N ASP A 200 14.56 -1.14 15.02
CA ASP A 200 15.61 -0.55 15.85
C ASP A 200 16.11 0.76 15.20
N PHE A 201 15.35 1.85 15.45
CA PHE A 201 15.63 3.14 14.82
C PHE A 201 16.86 3.84 15.41
N ASP A 202 17.19 3.63 16.67
CA ASP A 202 18.29 4.34 17.32
C ASP A 202 19.62 3.54 17.38
N GLY A 203 19.58 2.26 16.94
CA GLY A 203 20.72 1.37 16.87
C GLY A 203 21.17 0.86 18.24
N ASP A 204 20.22 0.64 19.17
CA ASP A 204 20.48 0.15 20.53
C ASP A 204 20.13 -1.32 20.76
N ASP A 205 19.74 -2.04 19.69
CA ASP A 205 19.28 -3.44 19.65
C ASP A 205 17.86 -3.64 20.27
N ASN A 206 17.10 -2.60 20.51
CA ASN A 206 15.67 -2.70 20.87
C ASN A 206 14.82 -2.01 19.80
N PRO A 207 13.62 -2.51 19.47
CA PRO A 207 12.78 -1.88 18.48
C PRO A 207 12.00 -0.70 19.05
N GLU A 208 11.82 0.33 18.24
CA GLU A 208 10.96 1.49 18.49
C GLU A 208 9.77 1.49 17.51
N LEU A 209 8.73 2.25 17.88
CA LEU A 209 7.58 2.52 17.03
C LEU A 209 7.61 3.96 16.51
N LEU A 210 7.75 4.11 15.21
CA LEU A 210 7.71 5.40 14.50
C LEU A 210 6.31 5.66 13.95
N VAL A 211 5.71 6.82 14.31
CA VAL A 211 4.36 7.20 13.88
C VAL A 211 4.37 8.61 13.31
N GLY A 212 3.82 8.75 12.08
CA GLY A 212 3.63 10.05 11.42
C GLY A 212 2.18 10.55 11.51
N GLY A 213 1.98 11.80 11.91
CA GLY A 213 0.67 12.39 12.14
C GLY A 213 0.24 13.42 11.09
N ARG A 214 -1.04 13.79 11.14
CA ARG A 214 -1.64 14.77 10.24
C ARG A 214 -1.13 16.20 10.48
N SER A 215 -0.70 16.52 11.68
CA SER A 215 -0.08 17.82 11.98
C SER A 215 1.25 18.04 11.25
N GLY A 216 1.85 16.97 10.73
CA GLY A 216 3.20 16.96 10.17
C GLY A 216 4.26 16.62 11.22
N ASP A 217 3.85 16.08 12.35
CA ASP A 217 4.76 15.63 13.40
C ASP A 217 5.05 14.12 13.23
N ALA A 218 6.30 13.74 13.44
CA ALA A 218 6.75 12.37 13.59
C ALA A 218 7.16 12.12 15.04
N VAL A 219 6.73 10.99 15.59
CA VAL A 219 6.94 10.61 17.00
C VAL A 219 7.55 9.22 17.05
N LEU A 220 8.64 9.07 17.81
CA LEU A 220 9.23 7.77 18.13
C LEU A 220 8.84 7.38 19.54
N PHE A 221 8.32 6.16 19.69
CA PHE A 221 7.99 5.55 20.97
C PHE A 221 8.91 4.37 21.24
N GLY A 222 9.50 4.33 22.41
CA GLY A 222 10.18 3.15 22.88
C GLY A 222 9.22 2.00 23.23
N PRO A 223 9.74 0.79 23.47
CA PRO A 223 8.94 -0.41 23.73
C PRO A 223 8.10 -0.34 25.02
N ASP A 224 8.37 0.60 25.89
CA ASP A 224 7.59 0.86 27.12
C ASP A 224 6.50 1.95 26.94
N GLY A 225 6.28 2.42 25.70
CA GLY A 225 5.29 3.43 25.35
C GLY A 225 5.69 4.87 25.67
N ARG A 226 6.95 5.11 26.02
CA ARG A 226 7.45 6.48 26.22
C ARG A 226 7.88 7.09 24.92
N VAL A 227 7.60 8.39 24.79
CA VAL A 227 8.11 9.18 23.66
C VAL A 227 9.62 9.39 23.87
N GLU A 228 10.42 8.96 22.91
CA GLU A 228 11.86 9.21 22.87
C GLU A 228 12.16 10.56 22.22
N TRP A 229 11.53 10.81 21.08
CA TRP A 229 11.54 12.12 20.45
C TRP A 229 10.22 12.43 19.71
N ASN A 230 10.01 13.71 19.44
CA ASN A 230 8.92 14.23 18.63
C ASN A 230 9.48 15.36 17.76
N THR A 231 9.32 15.25 16.44
CA THR A 231 9.87 16.19 15.46
C THR A 231 8.80 16.63 14.47
N THR A 232 8.69 17.96 14.27
CA THR A 232 7.84 18.50 13.21
C THR A 232 8.58 18.41 11.88
N VAL A 233 8.19 17.46 11.03
CA VAL A 233 8.75 17.25 9.68
C VAL A 233 8.10 18.15 8.64
N SER A 234 6.92 18.70 8.92
CA SER A 234 6.23 19.64 8.04
C SER A 234 5.38 20.63 8.83
N GLU A 235 5.63 21.93 8.66
CA GLU A 235 4.77 22.99 9.23
C GLU A 235 3.48 23.21 8.43
N MET A 236 3.45 22.78 7.16
CA MET A 236 2.32 22.95 6.23
C MET A 236 2.15 21.68 5.41
N GLY A 237 1.38 20.74 5.92
CA GLY A 237 1.08 19.50 5.22
C GLY A 237 1.11 18.30 6.15
N SER A 238 0.19 17.40 5.94
CA SER A 238 0.10 16.14 6.69
C SER A 238 1.14 15.17 6.17
N ILE A 239 1.70 14.34 7.05
CA ILE A 239 2.42 13.14 6.63
C ILE A 239 1.42 12.22 5.96
N THR A 240 1.70 11.81 4.74
CA THR A 240 0.86 10.91 3.93
C THR A 240 1.37 9.49 3.96
N TRP A 241 2.69 9.34 3.82
CA TRP A 241 3.40 8.08 3.76
C TRP A 241 4.73 8.20 4.45
N GLY A 242 5.25 7.08 4.93
CA GLY A 242 6.60 6.98 5.47
C GLY A 242 7.24 5.66 5.07
N THR A 243 8.55 5.66 4.99
CA THR A 243 9.42 4.50 4.86
C THR A 243 10.63 4.70 5.75
N TYR A 244 11.48 3.70 5.84
CA TYR A 244 12.69 3.76 6.66
C TYR A 244 13.75 2.84 6.08
N GLY A 245 14.98 3.07 6.48
CA GLY A 245 16.11 2.22 6.15
C GLY A 245 17.42 2.85 6.57
N GLN A 246 18.50 2.10 6.40
CA GLN A 246 19.86 2.57 6.65
C GLN A 246 20.32 3.38 5.44
N ALA A 247 20.33 4.70 5.55
CA ALA A 247 20.69 5.61 4.45
C ALA A 247 22.15 6.05 4.49
N ASP A 248 22.82 6.02 5.66
CA ASP A 248 24.19 6.48 5.82
C ASP A 248 25.08 5.46 6.54
N GLU A 249 26.26 5.87 7.04
CA GLU A 249 27.22 4.95 7.67
C GLU A 249 27.03 4.80 9.20
N ASP A 250 26.09 5.54 9.80
CA ASP A 250 25.82 5.41 11.23
C ASP A 250 24.86 4.23 11.52
N PRO A 251 24.76 3.73 12.77
CA PRO A 251 23.92 2.56 13.06
C PRO A 251 22.43 2.86 13.22
N ALA A 252 22.00 4.13 13.26
CA ALA A 252 20.59 4.51 13.31
C ALA A 252 19.92 4.30 11.95
N LEU A 253 18.62 4.02 11.92
CA LEU A 253 17.86 4.02 10.68
C LEU A 253 17.26 5.41 10.45
N GLU A 254 17.18 5.82 9.20
CA GLU A 254 16.46 7.04 8.83
C GLU A 254 14.97 6.76 8.64
N GLY A 255 14.15 7.61 9.26
CA GLY A 255 12.73 7.71 8.91
C GLY A 255 12.54 8.70 7.77
N ILE A 256 11.89 8.29 6.69
CA ILE A 256 11.66 9.13 5.52
C ILE A 256 10.18 9.35 5.32
N PHE A 257 9.75 10.62 5.36
CA PHE A 257 8.35 11.01 5.33
C PHE A 257 8.00 11.82 4.09
N ALA A 258 6.90 11.47 3.44
CA ALA A 258 6.29 12.25 2.38
C ALA A 258 5.05 12.99 2.89
N THR A 259 4.78 14.17 2.32
CA THR A 259 3.71 15.05 2.83
C THR A 259 2.75 15.52 1.73
N THR A 260 1.56 15.94 2.13
CA THR A 260 0.58 16.54 1.22
C THR A 260 1.07 17.83 0.56
N SER A 261 2.02 18.54 1.17
CA SER A 261 2.64 19.73 0.57
C SER A 261 3.75 19.43 -0.44
N GLY A 262 4.08 18.13 -0.62
CA GLY A 262 5.11 17.68 -1.56
C GLY A 262 6.52 17.71 -1.01
N SER A 263 6.70 17.86 0.29
CA SER A 263 8.00 17.68 0.93
C SER A 263 8.26 16.20 1.20
N VAL A 264 9.48 15.76 0.92
CA VAL A 264 10.06 14.50 1.38
C VAL A 264 11.18 14.85 2.35
N VAL A 265 11.21 14.21 3.51
CA VAL A 265 12.05 14.60 4.63
C VAL A 265 12.72 13.39 5.25
N GLY A 266 14.05 13.37 5.31
CA GLY A 266 14.85 12.40 6.06
C GLY A 266 15.06 12.86 7.48
N VAL A 267 14.91 11.96 8.44
CA VAL A 267 15.01 12.18 9.88
C VAL A 267 15.88 11.10 10.49
N ASP A 268 16.92 11.47 11.19
CA ASP A 268 17.77 10.56 11.98
C ASP A 268 16.95 9.87 13.08
N GLY A 269 16.91 8.55 13.07
CA GLY A 269 16.07 7.77 13.97
C GLY A 269 16.47 7.86 15.44
N ARG A 270 17.76 8.06 15.75
CA ARG A 270 18.25 8.20 17.13
C ARG A 270 17.84 9.50 17.77
N SER A 271 17.93 10.60 17.02
CA SER A 271 17.77 11.94 17.59
C SER A 271 16.50 12.65 17.18
N GLY A 272 15.82 12.18 16.13
CA GLY A 272 14.71 12.87 15.50
C GLY A 272 15.14 14.14 14.74
N ALA A 273 16.43 14.33 14.47
CA ALA A 273 16.91 15.51 13.75
C ALA A 273 16.56 15.39 12.26
N VAL A 274 16.03 16.47 11.67
CA VAL A 274 15.85 16.56 10.22
C VAL A 274 17.23 16.71 9.57
N GLU A 275 17.60 15.77 8.73
CA GLU A 275 18.86 15.74 8.02
C GLU A 275 18.78 16.42 6.67
N TRP A 276 17.75 16.12 5.93
CA TRP A 276 17.51 16.72 4.63
C TRP A 276 16.02 16.94 4.34
N ARG A 277 15.75 17.77 3.35
CA ARG A 277 14.40 18.05 2.87
C ARG A 277 14.43 18.33 1.38
N THR A 278 13.62 17.61 0.63
CA THR A 278 13.46 17.80 -0.83
C THR A 278 12.00 18.08 -1.15
N THR A 279 11.73 18.89 -2.14
CA THR A 279 10.37 19.15 -2.63
C THR A 279 10.22 18.52 -4.02
N VAL A 280 9.24 17.66 -4.17
CA VAL A 280 8.88 17.01 -5.43
C VAL A 280 7.58 17.60 -5.99
N GLY A 281 6.45 17.01 -5.81
CA GLY A 281 5.13 17.50 -6.19
C GLY A 281 4.13 17.33 -5.06
N GLU A 282 2.98 18.04 -5.10
CA GLU A 282 1.93 17.90 -4.07
C GLU A 282 1.50 16.43 -3.90
N PHE A 283 1.03 16.06 -2.71
CA PHE A 283 0.66 14.70 -2.34
C PHE A 283 1.76 13.68 -2.69
N ALA A 284 2.96 13.96 -2.22
CA ALA A 284 4.07 13.02 -2.35
C ALA A 284 3.77 11.73 -1.57
N ALA A 285 4.23 10.59 -2.12
CA ALA A 285 4.06 9.28 -1.51
C ALA A 285 5.34 8.47 -1.65
N VAL A 286 5.80 7.88 -0.54
CA VAL A 286 7.04 7.12 -0.42
C VAL A 286 6.77 5.77 0.22
N ARG A 287 7.41 4.70 -0.29
CA ARG A 287 7.40 3.36 0.28
C ARG A 287 8.65 2.57 -0.08
N ALA A 288 9.05 2.57 -1.35
CA ALA A 288 10.25 1.89 -1.81
C ALA A 288 11.51 2.56 -1.27
N PHE A 289 12.35 1.78 -0.61
CA PHE A 289 13.67 2.12 -0.10
C PHE A 289 14.62 0.96 -0.40
N GLY A 290 15.79 1.23 -0.91
CA GLY A 290 16.83 0.24 -1.18
C GLY A 290 17.78 0.66 -2.28
N ASP A 291 18.92 -0.03 -2.38
CA ASP A 291 19.91 0.09 -3.45
C ASP A 291 19.35 -0.56 -4.73
N GLY A 292 18.58 0.19 -5.49
CA GLY A 292 17.90 -0.30 -6.68
C GLY A 292 18.76 -0.24 -7.93
N ASP A 293 19.87 0.52 -7.92
CA ASP A 293 20.78 0.64 -9.04
C ASP A 293 22.09 -0.17 -8.87
N GLY A 294 22.29 -0.74 -7.67
CA GLY A 294 23.42 -1.63 -7.37
C GLY A 294 24.74 -0.91 -7.15
N ASP A 295 24.73 0.38 -6.86
CA ASP A 295 25.93 1.18 -6.65
C ASP A 295 26.43 1.16 -5.19
N GLY A 296 25.60 0.68 -4.26
CA GLY A 296 25.88 0.52 -2.84
C GLY A 296 25.38 1.66 -1.97
N ALA A 297 24.76 2.69 -2.53
CA ALA A 297 24.01 3.70 -1.83
C ALA A 297 22.49 3.42 -2.00
N PRO A 298 21.67 3.51 -0.95
CA PRO A 298 20.24 3.29 -1.11
C PRO A 298 19.52 4.53 -1.65
N GLU A 299 18.49 4.30 -2.45
CA GLU A 299 17.55 5.31 -2.93
C GLU A 299 16.22 5.22 -2.19
N VAL A 300 15.52 6.33 -2.23
CA VAL A 300 14.11 6.45 -1.92
C VAL A 300 13.33 6.80 -3.19
N TYR A 301 12.31 6.01 -3.49
CA TYR A 301 11.48 6.24 -4.65
C TYR A 301 10.16 6.88 -4.26
N VAL A 302 9.86 8.01 -4.89
CA VAL A 302 8.76 8.89 -4.51
C VAL A 302 7.87 9.18 -5.71
N SER A 303 6.56 8.99 -5.54
CA SER A 303 5.57 9.45 -6.50
C SER A 303 4.92 10.77 -6.05
N ALA A 304 4.35 11.54 -6.99
CA ALA A 304 3.64 12.77 -6.68
C ALA A 304 2.40 12.97 -7.57
N GLN A 305 1.50 13.83 -7.14
CA GLN A 305 0.21 14.08 -7.81
C GLN A 305 0.34 14.60 -9.24
N ASP A 306 1.51 15.08 -9.64
CA ASP A 306 1.79 15.53 -11.00
C ASP A 306 2.09 14.38 -11.98
N GLY A 307 1.97 13.13 -11.53
CA GLY A 307 2.16 11.92 -12.33
C GLY A 307 3.62 11.49 -12.48
N ARG A 308 4.52 12.02 -11.67
CA ARG A 308 5.94 11.72 -11.72
C ARG A 308 6.39 10.79 -10.62
N VAL A 309 7.42 10.01 -10.93
CA VAL A 309 8.22 9.23 -10.01
C VAL A 309 9.63 9.78 -10.00
N HIS A 310 10.22 9.86 -8.82
CA HIS A 310 11.56 10.36 -8.57
C HIS A 310 12.35 9.31 -7.80
N ALA A 311 13.64 9.13 -8.13
CA ALA A 311 14.62 8.53 -7.25
C ALA A 311 15.38 9.65 -6.53
N LEU A 312 15.56 9.49 -5.23
CA LEU A 312 16.33 10.36 -4.39
C LEU A 312 17.41 9.54 -3.68
N ASP A 313 18.64 10.01 -3.67
CA ASP A 313 19.67 9.49 -2.76
C ASP A 313 19.14 9.58 -1.32
N ALA A 314 19.09 8.47 -0.60
CA ALA A 314 18.44 8.39 0.70
C ALA A 314 19.19 9.15 1.81
N ALA A 315 20.52 9.29 1.69
CA ALA A 315 21.35 9.99 2.67
C ALA A 315 21.26 11.52 2.53
N THR A 316 21.04 12.03 1.31
CA THR A 316 21.12 13.48 1.04
C THR A 316 19.81 14.10 0.58
N GLY A 317 18.88 13.29 0.08
CA GLY A 317 17.65 13.72 -0.57
C GLY A 317 17.87 14.39 -1.93
N GLU A 318 19.06 14.27 -2.56
CA GLU A 318 19.30 14.77 -3.92
C GLU A 318 18.50 13.93 -4.93
N ILE A 319 17.82 14.60 -5.88
CA ILE A 319 17.07 13.91 -6.94
C ILE A 319 18.07 13.40 -7.99
N GLU A 320 18.10 12.12 -8.23
CA GLU A 320 18.95 11.46 -9.22
C GLU A 320 18.28 11.43 -10.58
N TRP A 321 17.03 10.98 -10.63
CA TRP A 321 16.23 11.03 -11.84
C TRP A 321 14.75 11.33 -11.57
N THR A 322 14.05 11.67 -12.64
CA THR A 322 12.59 11.92 -12.61
C THR A 322 11.96 11.40 -13.88
N THR A 323 10.90 10.59 -13.76
CA THR A 323 10.15 10.04 -14.89
C THR A 323 8.66 10.35 -14.77
N GLU A 324 8.02 10.79 -15.86
CA GLU A 324 6.58 10.98 -15.96
C GLU A 324 5.93 9.65 -16.36
N VAL A 325 5.15 9.07 -15.45
CA VAL A 325 4.45 7.78 -15.64
C VAL A 325 2.96 7.98 -15.93
N VAL A 326 2.39 9.10 -15.49
CA VAL A 326 1.01 9.52 -15.79
C VAL A 326 1.05 10.93 -16.37
N VAL A 327 0.50 11.12 -17.57
CA VAL A 327 0.60 12.39 -18.32
C VAL A 327 -0.26 13.49 -17.74
N ASP A 328 -1.42 13.15 -17.19
CA ASP A 328 -2.37 14.12 -16.61
C ASP A 328 -2.23 14.19 -15.08
N ARG A 329 -2.53 15.36 -14.52
CA ARG A 329 -2.62 15.49 -13.06
C ARG A 329 -3.75 14.61 -12.53
N VAL A 330 -3.44 13.75 -11.57
CA VAL A 330 -4.37 12.83 -10.92
C VAL A 330 -4.73 13.32 -9.51
N GLN A 331 -5.65 12.63 -8.85
CA GLN A 331 -6.04 12.97 -7.48
C GLN A 331 -4.89 12.72 -6.50
N MET A 332 -4.18 11.63 -6.69
CA MET A 332 -3.01 11.20 -5.93
C MET A 332 -2.21 10.19 -6.77
N MET A 333 -0.99 9.91 -6.39
CA MET A 333 -0.23 8.78 -6.90
C MET A 333 0.06 7.84 -5.72
N PRO A 334 -0.24 6.54 -5.84
CA PRO A 334 0.23 5.55 -4.88
C PRO A 334 1.76 5.51 -4.82
N PRO A 335 2.36 5.16 -3.66
CA PRO A 335 3.80 5.04 -3.57
C PRO A 335 4.31 3.86 -4.40
N PRO A 336 5.50 3.97 -5.01
CA PRO A 336 6.13 2.88 -5.75
C PRO A 336 6.70 1.82 -4.83
N ASN A 337 6.93 0.61 -5.38
CA ASN A 337 7.54 -0.53 -4.68
C ASN A 337 8.71 -1.09 -5.50
N LEU A 338 9.73 -1.62 -4.82
CA LEU A 338 10.81 -2.41 -5.40
C LEU A 338 10.51 -3.91 -5.27
N GLY A 339 10.89 -4.70 -6.28
CA GLY A 339 10.85 -6.16 -6.26
C GLY A 339 11.60 -6.75 -7.44
N ASP A 340 12.05 -7.99 -7.33
CA ASP A 340 12.68 -8.75 -8.41
C ASP A 340 11.58 -9.37 -9.29
N LEU A 341 11.01 -8.54 -10.18
CA LEU A 341 9.81 -8.91 -10.94
C LEU A 341 10.06 -9.93 -12.06
N ASP A 342 11.32 -10.13 -12.48
CA ASP A 342 11.68 -11.09 -13.54
C ASP A 342 12.58 -12.25 -13.07
N GLY A 343 12.89 -12.32 -11.77
CA GLY A 343 13.64 -13.41 -11.15
C GLY A 343 15.12 -13.44 -11.50
N ASP A 344 15.70 -12.34 -11.97
CA ASP A 344 17.11 -12.26 -12.36
C ASP A 344 18.06 -11.90 -11.21
N GLY A 345 17.52 -11.55 -10.05
CA GLY A 345 18.23 -11.17 -8.83
C GLY A 345 18.51 -9.68 -8.71
N SER A 346 18.03 -8.86 -9.66
CA SER A 346 18.02 -7.41 -9.59
C SER A 346 16.59 -6.93 -9.37
N THR A 347 16.39 -5.80 -8.72
CA THR A 347 15.04 -5.27 -8.49
C THR A 347 14.58 -4.35 -9.62
N GLU A 348 13.29 -4.39 -9.93
CA GLU A 348 12.58 -3.39 -10.71
C GLU A 348 11.75 -2.49 -9.81
N LEU A 349 11.46 -1.29 -10.28
CA LEU A 349 10.55 -0.36 -9.63
C LEU A 349 9.16 -0.45 -10.25
N LEU A 350 8.15 -0.74 -9.42
CA LEU A 350 6.75 -0.80 -9.83
C LEU A 350 6.01 0.45 -9.33
N ALA A 351 5.45 1.22 -10.25
CA ALA A 351 4.66 2.42 -9.96
C ALA A 351 3.20 2.24 -10.41
N ALA A 352 2.27 2.38 -9.48
CA ALA A 352 0.83 2.39 -9.77
C ALA A 352 0.35 3.83 -10.00
N GLY A 353 -0.42 4.05 -11.06
CA GLY A 353 -1.02 5.33 -11.40
C GLY A 353 -2.49 5.42 -10.98
N ASN A 354 -2.93 6.56 -10.45
CA ASN A 354 -4.35 6.77 -10.12
C ASN A 354 -5.25 6.81 -11.38
N ASP A 355 -4.67 6.83 -12.57
CA ASP A 355 -5.38 6.66 -13.85
C ASP A 355 -5.68 5.19 -14.20
N GLY A 356 -5.20 4.25 -13.38
CA GLY A 356 -5.35 2.81 -13.55
C GLY A 356 -4.19 2.13 -14.26
N SER A 357 -3.11 2.87 -14.54
CA SER A 357 -1.87 2.30 -15.08
C SER A 357 -1.00 1.67 -13.99
N VAL A 358 -0.21 0.67 -14.38
CA VAL A 358 0.87 0.07 -13.58
C VAL A 358 2.08 0.02 -14.48
N THR A 359 3.17 0.62 -14.04
CA THR A 359 4.37 0.82 -14.86
C THR A 359 5.58 0.20 -14.15
N VAL A 360 6.35 -0.60 -14.87
CA VAL A 360 7.65 -1.13 -14.44
C VAL A 360 8.73 -0.20 -14.98
N LEU A 361 9.62 0.24 -14.09
CA LEU A 361 10.74 1.12 -14.42
C LEU A 361 12.06 0.45 -14.03
N ASP A 362 13.10 0.81 -14.74
CA ASP A 362 14.48 0.56 -14.35
C ASP A 362 14.84 1.50 -13.18
N PRO A 363 15.17 0.98 -11.99
CA PRO A 363 15.38 1.82 -10.81
C PRO A 363 16.64 2.72 -10.94
N ALA A 364 17.63 2.33 -11.73
CA ALA A 364 18.86 3.11 -11.92
C ALA A 364 18.67 4.33 -12.84
N THR A 365 17.76 4.24 -13.79
CA THR A 365 17.63 5.28 -14.86
C THR A 365 16.26 5.94 -14.91
N GLY A 366 15.25 5.30 -14.31
CA GLY A 366 13.85 5.70 -14.45
C GLY A 366 13.26 5.40 -15.83
N ASP A 367 13.93 4.61 -16.67
CA ASP A 367 13.41 4.23 -17.98
C ASP A 367 12.19 3.30 -17.83
N ILE A 368 11.12 3.58 -18.59
CA ILE A 368 9.93 2.73 -18.58
C ILE A 368 10.24 1.43 -19.34
N LEU A 369 10.15 0.30 -18.64
CA LEU A 369 10.39 -1.03 -19.19
C LEU A 369 9.12 -1.65 -19.77
N SER A 370 8.01 -1.54 -19.05
CA SER A 370 6.70 -2.07 -19.47
C SER A 370 5.56 -1.37 -18.75
N SER A 371 4.33 -1.54 -19.24
CA SER A 371 3.14 -1.02 -18.55
C SER A 371 1.90 -1.85 -18.85
N TYR A 372 1.01 -1.93 -17.85
CA TYR A 372 -0.32 -2.48 -17.92
C TYR A 372 -1.34 -1.41 -17.51
N ALA A 373 -2.57 -1.43 -18.03
CA ALA A 373 -3.58 -0.45 -17.64
C ALA A 373 -5.01 -1.01 -17.69
N ARG A 374 -5.85 -0.53 -16.75
CA ARG A 374 -7.30 -0.65 -16.77
C ARG A 374 -7.92 0.74 -16.68
N ASP A 375 -9.11 0.92 -17.24
CA ASP A 375 -9.88 2.17 -17.10
C ASP A 375 -10.64 2.20 -15.74
N VAL A 376 -9.88 2.00 -14.66
CA VAL A 376 -10.34 1.99 -13.26
C VAL A 376 -9.21 2.51 -12.38
N GLN A 377 -9.51 3.44 -11.48
CA GLN A 377 -8.51 4.07 -10.60
C GLN A 377 -7.84 3.09 -9.64
N ILE A 378 -6.60 3.43 -9.27
CA ILE A 378 -5.84 2.79 -8.19
C ILE A 378 -5.58 3.87 -7.12
N PHE A 379 -5.90 3.58 -5.86
CA PHE A 379 -5.74 4.51 -4.74
C PHE A 379 -4.69 4.09 -3.73
N THR A 380 -4.15 2.89 -3.86
CA THR A 380 -3.17 2.31 -2.94
C THR A 380 -2.01 1.68 -3.69
N HIS A 381 -0.95 1.33 -2.97
CA HIS A 381 0.22 0.68 -3.54
C HIS A 381 -0.10 -0.73 -4.06
N ALA A 382 0.74 -1.24 -4.96
CA ALA A 382 0.77 -2.66 -5.30
C ALA A 382 1.42 -3.45 -4.16
N THR A 383 1.01 -4.69 -3.97
CA THR A 383 1.74 -5.65 -3.14
C THR A 383 2.59 -6.52 -4.03
N ILE A 384 3.86 -6.69 -3.70
CA ILE A 384 4.83 -7.50 -4.46
C ILE A 384 5.21 -8.71 -3.60
N ALA A 385 5.17 -9.90 -4.18
CA ALA A 385 5.53 -11.15 -3.50
C ALA A 385 5.82 -12.27 -4.50
N ASP A 386 6.87 -13.07 -4.26
CA ASP A 386 7.05 -14.39 -4.90
C ASP A 386 6.03 -15.36 -4.29
N SER A 387 4.92 -15.56 -4.96
CA SER A 387 3.77 -16.29 -4.43
C SER A 387 3.65 -17.73 -4.95
N ASP A 388 4.51 -18.13 -5.88
CA ASP A 388 4.53 -19.47 -6.49
C ASP A 388 5.93 -20.14 -6.45
N ASP A 389 6.88 -19.54 -5.73
CA ASP A 389 8.24 -20.03 -5.47
C ASP A 389 9.09 -20.17 -6.75
N ASP A 390 8.84 -19.34 -7.77
CA ASP A 390 9.62 -19.38 -9.03
C ASP A 390 10.78 -18.37 -9.05
N ARG A 391 10.89 -17.52 -8.05
CA ARG A 391 11.85 -16.46 -7.75
C ARG A 391 11.55 -15.10 -8.38
N ALA A 392 10.60 -15.03 -9.28
CA ALA A 392 10.09 -13.75 -9.73
C ALA A 392 8.98 -13.30 -8.79
N ASP A 393 8.97 -12.03 -8.48
CA ASP A 393 7.89 -11.42 -7.69
C ASP A 393 6.69 -11.11 -8.57
N GLU A 394 5.49 -11.49 -8.14
CA GLU A 394 4.26 -11.01 -8.74
C GLU A 394 3.78 -9.72 -8.11
N ALA A 395 3.12 -8.90 -8.92
CA ALA A 395 2.45 -7.72 -8.44
C ALA A 395 0.94 -7.94 -8.30
N TYR A 396 0.41 -7.65 -7.12
CA TYR A 396 -1.01 -7.70 -6.80
C TYR A 396 -1.55 -6.29 -6.63
N VAL A 397 -2.43 -5.90 -7.54
CA VAL A 397 -2.99 -4.53 -7.57
C VAL A 397 -4.49 -4.59 -7.34
N ILE A 398 -4.96 -3.93 -6.29
CA ILE A 398 -6.40 -3.77 -6.06
C ILE A 398 -6.86 -2.43 -6.65
N TYR A 399 -7.93 -2.48 -7.43
CA TYR A 399 -8.50 -1.32 -8.09
C TYR A 399 -9.68 -0.75 -7.31
N ALA A 400 -10.06 0.48 -7.63
CA ALA A 400 -11.20 1.16 -6.99
C ALA A 400 -12.51 0.36 -7.07
N ASP A 401 -12.66 -0.50 -8.08
CA ASP A 401 -13.81 -1.39 -8.24
C ASP A 401 -13.76 -2.66 -7.35
N GLY A 402 -12.77 -2.77 -6.46
CA GLY A 402 -12.57 -3.87 -5.54
C GLY A 402 -12.00 -5.14 -6.19
N ARG A 403 -11.58 -5.08 -7.45
CA ARG A 403 -10.96 -6.21 -8.13
C ARG A 403 -9.46 -6.21 -7.93
N VAL A 404 -8.92 -7.36 -7.59
CA VAL A 404 -7.50 -7.62 -7.55
C VAL A 404 -7.05 -8.17 -8.90
N VAL A 405 -5.92 -7.68 -9.40
CA VAL A 405 -5.25 -8.17 -10.61
C VAL A 405 -3.87 -8.67 -10.21
N ARG A 406 -3.55 -9.92 -10.54
CA ARG A 406 -2.19 -10.44 -10.47
C ARG A 406 -1.50 -10.14 -11.79
N LEU A 407 -0.35 -9.50 -11.73
CA LEU A 407 0.49 -9.12 -12.85
C LEU A 407 1.81 -9.88 -12.76
N GLU A 408 2.27 -10.37 -13.90
CA GLU A 408 3.60 -10.96 -14.10
C GLU A 408 4.39 -10.13 -15.11
N TYR A 409 5.68 -9.98 -14.84
CA TYR A 409 6.60 -9.24 -15.71
C TYR A 409 7.59 -10.21 -16.32
N GLU A 410 7.69 -10.22 -17.65
CA GLU A 410 8.62 -11.05 -18.39
C GLU A 410 9.58 -10.20 -19.21
N ARG A 411 10.88 -10.47 -19.10
CA ARG A 411 11.89 -9.99 -20.05
C ARG A 411 12.10 -11.05 -21.13
N PRO A 412 12.18 -10.70 -22.41
CA PRO A 412 12.55 -11.66 -23.44
C PRO A 412 14.02 -12.05 -23.29
N ASN A 413 14.27 -13.35 -23.36
CA ASN A 413 15.60 -13.95 -23.38
C ASN A 413 16.48 -13.46 -24.55
#